data_d2437e13caaef1db8e763442309a2b47
#
_entry.id   d2437e13caaef1db8e763442309a2b47
#
_cell.length_a   1.000
_cell.length_b   1.000
_cell.length_c   1.000
_cell.angle_alpha   90.00
_cell.angle_beta   90.00
_cell.angle_gamma   90.00
#
_symmetry.space_group_name_H-M   'P 1'
#
loop_
_entity.id
_entity.type
_entity.pdbx_description
1 polymer ?
#
loop_
_entity_poly.entity_id
_entity_poly.type
_entity_poly.pdbx_seq_one_letter_code
_entity_poly.pdbx_strand_id
1 'polypeptide(L)'
;MRDGLSVCHGDPYHDSTASVRPTMAATSPIPTPDDQPRLLTPLGVVKIAIVLVLVLGSGWLLWAHSEWFENPSLVKVEVLSWGIWGPVVYMLLYAVGPSFLVPGAVMTIAGGLAFGALWGSVYSLLGADAGALIAFAAGRFLGRSFVEHLVGARFEKLLAQIGRHGFQIIFYLRLVPLIPYNALNLLAGASPITFRDYFWASMIGMVPGTILFAFLGDALWHPTSPRFFLALALIMVCFAGGELARRRGWLPSS
;
A
#
# COMPACT_ATOMS: atom_id res chain seq x y z
N MET A 1 56.37 74.85 9.83
CA MET A 1 57.17 74.51 10.98
C MET A 1 57.01 73.07 11.29
N ARG A 2 58.07 72.32 11.03
CA ARG A 2 58.61 71.17 11.72
C ARG A 2 57.68 69.96 11.92
N ASP A 3 57.92 68.93 11.24
CA ASP A 3 58.91 67.83 11.35
C ASP A 3 58.37 66.65 12.14
N GLY A 4 58.47 65.49 11.57
CA GLY A 4 58.37 64.25 12.27
C GLY A 4 58.11 63.02 11.38
N LEU A 5 59.01 62.72 10.47
CA LEU A 5 59.18 61.39 9.86
C LEU A 5 59.57 60.38 10.95
N SER A 6 58.81 59.33 11.12
CA SER A 6 59.39 58.10 11.73
C SER A 6 58.91 56.91 10.88
N VAL A 7 59.89 56.40 10.18
CA VAL A 7 59.87 55.16 9.43
C VAL A 7 59.85 54.01 10.43
N CYS A 8 58.86 53.20 10.48
CA CYS A 8 58.90 51.91 11.13
C CYS A 8 58.92 50.81 10.08
N HIS A 9 60.03 50.12 10.08
CA HIS A 9 60.33 48.88 9.36
C HIS A 9 59.37 47.83 9.82
N GLY A 10 58.52 47.35 8.90
CA GLY A 10 57.63 46.22 9.15
C GLY A 10 58.23 44.94 8.61
N ASP A 11 58.46 44.01 9.49
CA ASP A 11 58.89 42.64 9.21
C ASP A 11 57.85 41.88 8.33
N PRO A 12 58.29 41.21 7.26
CA PRO A 12 57.37 40.45 6.40
C PRO A 12 57.28 38.94 6.73
N TYR A 13 57.34 38.57 8.00
CA TYR A 13 57.14 37.17 8.38
C TYR A 13 56.18 37.05 9.52
N HIS A 14 54.89 37.20 9.20
CA HIS A 14 53.82 36.66 10.04
C HIS A 14 53.39 35.32 9.48
N ASP A 15 53.90 34.30 10.11
CA ASP A 15 53.55 32.90 10.02
C ASP A 15 52.03 32.72 10.21
N SER A 16 51.31 32.58 9.11
CA SER A 16 49.87 32.22 9.13
C SER A 16 49.70 30.70 9.16
N THR A 17 50.17 30.06 10.22
CA THR A 17 49.70 28.73 10.58
C THR A 17 48.27 28.85 11.14
N ALA A 18 47.30 29.19 10.27
CA ALA A 18 45.91 28.93 10.55
C ALA A 18 45.75 27.42 10.65
N SER A 19 45.75 26.92 11.87
CA SER A 19 45.37 25.55 12.18
C SER A 19 43.98 25.30 11.62
N VAL A 20 43.92 24.69 10.45
CA VAL A 20 42.73 24.07 9.91
C VAL A 20 42.36 22.94 10.88
N ARG A 21 41.49 23.21 11.83
CA ARG A 21 40.85 22.15 12.61
C ARG A 21 40.05 21.31 11.60
N PRO A 22 40.36 20.02 11.45
CA PRO A 22 39.52 19.17 10.65
C PRO A 22 38.15 19.19 11.33
N THR A 23 37.14 19.69 10.60
CA THR A 23 35.76 19.54 10.97
C THR A 23 35.50 18.03 11.05
N MET A 24 35.51 17.50 12.27
CA MET A 24 35.09 16.12 12.50
C MET A 24 33.67 16.01 11.89
N ALA A 25 33.59 15.39 10.73
CA ALA A 25 32.35 14.92 10.21
C ALA A 25 31.71 14.13 11.35
N ALA A 26 30.53 14.57 11.78
CA ALA A 26 29.73 13.88 12.78
C ALA A 26 29.51 12.46 12.26
N THR A 27 30.37 11.54 12.70
CA THR A 27 30.13 10.11 12.50
C THR A 27 28.81 9.82 13.19
N SER A 28 27.80 9.45 12.41
CA SER A 28 26.58 8.93 12.96
C SER A 28 26.93 7.87 14.01
N PRO A 29 26.38 7.95 15.23
CA PRO A 29 26.71 6.99 16.27
C PRO A 29 26.48 5.57 15.73
N ILE A 30 27.50 4.74 15.91
CA ILE A 30 27.43 3.31 15.57
C ILE A 30 26.24 2.76 16.36
N PRO A 31 25.24 2.11 15.68
CA PRO A 31 24.09 1.56 16.38
C PRO A 31 24.57 0.62 17.49
N THR A 32 24.17 0.89 18.71
CA THR A 32 24.49 0.02 19.83
C THR A 32 23.68 -1.28 19.70
N PRO A 33 24.15 -2.42 20.25
CA PRO A 33 23.39 -3.67 20.23
C PRO A 33 21.98 -3.56 20.86
N ASP A 34 21.72 -2.51 21.60
CA ASP A 34 20.44 -2.24 22.27
C ASP A 34 19.43 -1.51 21.34
N ASP A 35 19.87 -0.98 20.20
CA ASP A 35 19.04 -0.34 19.17
C ASP A 35 18.37 -1.35 18.22
N GLN A 36 18.66 -2.64 18.37
CA GLN A 36 17.97 -3.66 17.59
C GLN A 36 16.51 -3.79 18.05
N PRO A 37 15.54 -3.84 17.11
CA PRO A 37 14.15 -4.05 17.47
C PRO A 37 14.02 -5.38 18.20
N ARG A 38 13.73 -5.33 19.48
CA ARG A 38 13.51 -6.52 20.33
C ARG A 38 12.21 -7.17 19.89
N LEU A 39 12.25 -7.99 18.84
CA LEU A 39 11.12 -8.80 18.35
C LEU A 39 10.57 -9.74 19.45
N LEU A 40 11.38 -10.01 20.48
CA LEU A 40 11.05 -10.89 21.61
C LEU A 40 10.44 -10.15 22.81
N THR A 41 10.00 -8.89 22.66
CA THR A 41 9.16 -8.29 23.71
C THR A 41 7.81 -9.02 23.75
N PRO A 42 7.15 -9.13 24.94
CA PRO A 42 5.83 -9.78 25.04
C PRO A 42 4.83 -9.23 24.01
N LEU A 43 4.89 -7.92 23.75
CA LEU A 43 4.09 -7.26 22.72
C LEU A 43 4.48 -7.68 21.30
N GLY A 44 5.78 -7.89 21.04
CA GLY A 44 6.30 -8.39 19.76
C GLY A 44 5.83 -9.81 19.47
N VAL A 45 5.89 -10.69 20.48
CA VAL A 45 5.40 -12.07 20.40
C VAL A 45 3.91 -12.13 20.09
N VAL A 46 3.10 -11.31 20.79
CA VAL A 46 1.66 -11.20 20.52
C VAL A 46 1.38 -10.72 19.09
N LYS A 47 2.12 -9.73 18.61
CA LYS A 47 2.00 -9.25 17.22
C LYS A 47 2.32 -10.34 16.20
N ILE A 48 3.40 -11.09 16.40
CA ILE A 48 3.79 -12.21 15.55
C ILE A 48 2.74 -13.33 15.60
N ALA A 49 2.24 -13.67 16.79
CA ALA A 49 1.20 -14.68 16.96
C ALA A 49 -0.10 -14.31 16.22
N ILE A 50 -0.53 -13.04 16.27
CA ILE A 50 -1.70 -12.55 15.53
C ILE A 50 -1.47 -12.72 14.02
N VAL A 51 -0.30 -12.33 13.51
CA VAL A 51 0.03 -12.47 12.08
C VAL A 51 0.06 -13.95 11.68
N LEU A 52 0.66 -14.82 12.49
CA LEU A 52 0.68 -16.25 12.22
C LEU A 52 -0.72 -16.87 12.22
N VAL A 53 -1.57 -16.54 13.20
CA VAL A 53 -2.96 -17.01 13.24
C VAL A 53 -3.74 -16.53 12.01
N LEU A 54 -3.55 -15.28 11.63
CA LEU A 54 -4.15 -14.76 10.39
C LEU A 54 -3.65 -15.52 9.17
N VAL A 55 -2.35 -15.69 8.97
CA VAL A 55 -1.76 -16.40 7.83
C VAL A 55 -2.14 -17.87 7.81
N LEU A 56 -2.03 -18.58 8.90
CA LEU A 56 -2.36 -20.01 8.96
C LEU A 56 -3.87 -20.26 8.84
N GLY A 57 -4.68 -19.45 9.50
CA GLY A 57 -6.14 -19.52 9.39
C GLY A 57 -6.63 -19.29 7.96
N SER A 58 -5.94 -18.44 7.22
CA SER A 58 -6.20 -18.19 5.81
C SER A 58 -5.81 -19.33 4.90
N GLY A 59 -4.61 -19.82 5.07
CA GLY A 59 -4.14 -20.95 4.29
C GLY A 59 -5.08 -22.15 4.46
N TRP A 60 -5.54 -22.36 5.68
CA TRP A 60 -6.53 -23.40 5.99
C TRP A 60 -7.88 -23.13 5.32
N LEU A 61 -8.40 -21.90 5.39
CA LEU A 61 -9.68 -21.51 4.77
C LEU A 61 -9.62 -21.68 3.24
N LEU A 62 -8.54 -21.23 2.61
CA LEU A 62 -8.32 -21.38 1.17
C LEU A 62 -8.22 -22.85 0.77
N TRP A 63 -7.53 -23.66 1.56
CA TRP A 63 -7.41 -25.09 1.32
C TRP A 63 -8.75 -25.83 1.50
N ALA A 64 -9.50 -25.48 2.57
CA ALA A 64 -10.80 -26.08 2.86
C ALA A 64 -11.89 -25.75 1.81
N HIS A 65 -11.73 -24.64 1.09
CA HIS A 65 -12.69 -24.18 0.06
C HIS A 65 -12.03 -24.00 -1.32
N SER A 66 -11.05 -24.85 -1.64
CA SER A 66 -10.37 -24.82 -2.96
C SER A 66 -11.33 -24.97 -4.14
N GLU A 67 -12.47 -25.62 -3.96
CA GLU A 67 -13.55 -25.77 -4.96
C GLU A 67 -14.12 -24.43 -5.44
N TRP A 68 -14.08 -23.37 -4.63
CA TRP A 68 -14.55 -22.05 -5.01
C TRP A 68 -13.69 -21.39 -6.09
N PHE A 69 -12.41 -21.78 -6.19
CA PHE A 69 -11.52 -21.31 -7.25
C PHE A 69 -11.76 -22.06 -8.57
N GLU A 70 -12.16 -23.34 -8.49
CA GLU A 70 -12.45 -24.15 -9.66
C GLU A 70 -13.83 -23.85 -10.27
N ASN A 71 -14.79 -23.48 -9.42
CA ASN A 71 -16.17 -23.18 -9.82
C ASN A 71 -16.68 -21.87 -9.20
N PRO A 72 -16.41 -20.72 -9.83
CA PRO A 72 -16.91 -19.40 -9.34
C PRO A 72 -18.44 -19.33 -9.21
N SER A 73 -19.18 -20.17 -9.95
CA SER A 73 -20.64 -20.30 -9.85
C SER A 73 -21.12 -20.80 -8.49
N LEU A 74 -20.32 -21.60 -7.78
CA LEU A 74 -20.64 -22.05 -6.43
C LEU A 74 -20.68 -20.88 -5.45
N VAL A 75 -19.76 -19.93 -5.59
CA VAL A 75 -19.77 -18.70 -4.79
C VAL A 75 -21.08 -17.94 -4.96
N LYS A 76 -21.60 -17.86 -6.19
CA LYS A 76 -22.89 -17.19 -6.45
C LYS A 76 -24.04 -17.91 -5.77
N VAL A 77 -24.14 -19.22 -5.93
CA VAL A 77 -25.22 -20.02 -5.33
C VAL A 77 -25.17 -19.92 -3.81
N GLU A 78 -23.99 -20.05 -3.23
CA GLU A 78 -23.78 -19.95 -1.78
C GLU A 78 -24.15 -18.57 -1.25
N VAL A 79 -23.62 -17.52 -1.87
CA VAL A 79 -23.89 -16.12 -1.47
C VAL A 79 -25.37 -15.75 -1.63
N LEU A 80 -26.04 -16.24 -2.68
CA LEU A 80 -27.46 -16.00 -2.90
C LEU A 80 -28.36 -16.83 -1.96
N SER A 81 -27.92 -18.01 -1.52
CA SER A 81 -28.66 -18.83 -0.55
C SER A 81 -28.82 -18.11 0.81
N TRP A 82 -27.92 -17.18 1.12
CA TRP A 82 -27.94 -16.37 2.34
C TRP A 82 -28.89 -15.18 2.26
N GLY A 83 -29.60 -15.01 1.14
CA GLY A 83 -30.60 -13.96 0.94
C GLY A 83 -30.04 -12.56 1.18
N ILE A 84 -30.68 -11.76 2.04
CA ILE A 84 -30.28 -10.39 2.35
C ILE A 84 -28.91 -10.32 3.05
N TRP A 85 -28.44 -11.40 3.66
CA TRP A 85 -27.13 -11.49 4.30
C TRP A 85 -25.99 -11.75 3.30
N GLY A 86 -26.29 -12.20 2.10
CA GLY A 86 -25.28 -12.48 1.07
C GLY A 86 -24.31 -11.32 0.82
N PRO A 87 -24.79 -10.10 0.57
CA PRO A 87 -23.92 -8.92 0.44
C PRO A 87 -23.05 -8.65 1.67
N VAL A 88 -23.59 -8.82 2.87
CA VAL A 88 -22.85 -8.58 4.12
C VAL A 88 -21.73 -9.59 4.28
N VAL A 89 -22.01 -10.86 4.06
CA VAL A 89 -21.01 -11.94 4.12
C VAL A 89 -19.94 -11.72 3.06
N TYR A 90 -20.34 -11.35 1.84
CA TYR A 90 -19.39 -11.04 0.78
C TYR A 90 -18.47 -9.87 1.16
N MET A 91 -19.01 -8.76 1.70
CA MET A 91 -18.20 -7.64 2.15
C MET A 91 -17.23 -8.02 3.27
N LEU A 92 -17.65 -8.86 4.22
CA LEU A 92 -16.78 -9.38 5.27
C LEU A 92 -15.68 -10.28 4.71
N LEU A 93 -16.02 -11.19 3.79
CA LEU A 93 -15.05 -12.03 3.09
C LEU A 93 -14.06 -11.16 2.30
N TYR A 94 -14.53 -10.10 1.64
CA TYR A 94 -13.67 -9.18 0.92
C TYR A 94 -12.75 -8.40 1.87
N ALA A 95 -13.26 -7.93 3.01
CA ALA A 95 -12.46 -7.19 3.99
C ALA A 95 -11.29 -8.03 4.53
N VAL A 96 -11.48 -9.33 4.62
CA VAL A 96 -10.50 -10.27 5.18
C VAL A 96 -9.66 -10.95 4.09
N GLY A 97 -10.25 -11.26 2.94
CA GLY A 97 -9.66 -12.03 1.86
C GLY A 97 -8.30 -11.56 1.34
N PRO A 98 -8.08 -10.26 1.09
CA PRO A 98 -6.77 -9.77 0.66
C PRO A 98 -5.66 -9.99 1.70
N SER A 99 -6.00 -10.03 2.99
CA SER A 99 -5.03 -10.38 4.05
C SER A 99 -4.55 -11.83 3.90
N PHE A 100 -5.30 -12.63 3.17
CA PHE A 100 -5.07 -14.03 2.83
C PHE A 100 -4.45 -14.25 1.45
N LEU A 101 -3.83 -13.20 0.92
CA LEU A 101 -3.20 -13.23 -0.40
C LEU A 101 -4.18 -13.47 -1.57
N VAL A 102 -5.49 -13.42 -1.32
CA VAL A 102 -6.47 -13.46 -2.40
C VAL A 102 -6.40 -12.14 -3.17
N PRO A 103 -6.14 -12.18 -4.50
CA PRO A 103 -6.08 -10.95 -5.28
C PRO A 103 -7.43 -10.21 -5.24
N GLY A 104 -7.43 -8.92 -4.92
CA GLY A 104 -8.65 -8.10 -4.88
C GLY A 104 -9.44 -8.12 -6.20
N ALA A 105 -8.74 -8.23 -7.33
CA ALA A 105 -9.38 -8.38 -8.64
C ALA A 105 -10.28 -9.64 -8.71
N VAL A 106 -9.82 -10.78 -8.18
CA VAL A 106 -10.60 -12.02 -8.14
C VAL A 106 -11.85 -11.85 -7.29
N MET A 107 -11.70 -11.22 -6.12
CA MET A 107 -12.84 -10.91 -5.25
C MET A 107 -13.86 -10.00 -5.95
N THR A 108 -13.39 -8.96 -6.63
CA THR A 108 -14.27 -8.02 -7.34
C THR A 108 -14.98 -8.69 -8.52
N ILE A 109 -14.28 -9.54 -9.28
CA ILE A 109 -14.88 -10.34 -10.37
C ILE A 109 -15.98 -11.25 -9.79
N ALA A 110 -15.71 -11.93 -8.67
CA ALA A 110 -16.71 -12.77 -8.00
C ALA A 110 -17.93 -11.95 -7.53
N GLY A 111 -17.70 -10.73 -7.02
CA GLY A 111 -18.79 -9.80 -6.68
C GLY A 111 -19.64 -9.40 -7.87
N GLY A 112 -19.02 -9.09 -9.01
CA GLY A 112 -19.71 -8.80 -10.27
C GLY A 112 -20.51 -9.99 -10.77
N LEU A 113 -19.94 -11.19 -10.70
CA LEU A 113 -20.59 -12.44 -11.06
C LEU A 113 -21.82 -12.74 -10.18
N ALA A 114 -21.70 -12.49 -8.87
CA ALA A 114 -22.76 -12.79 -7.89
C ALA A 114 -23.88 -11.75 -7.89
N PHE A 115 -23.57 -10.46 -7.93
CA PHE A 115 -24.50 -9.36 -7.70
C PHE A 115 -24.70 -8.45 -8.92
N GLY A 116 -24.06 -8.76 -10.04
CA GLY A 116 -24.06 -7.90 -11.24
C GLY A 116 -23.10 -6.74 -11.15
N ALA A 117 -22.91 -6.02 -12.26
CA ALA A 117 -21.89 -4.98 -12.39
C ALA A 117 -22.05 -3.85 -11.36
N LEU A 118 -23.27 -3.34 -11.17
CA LEU A 118 -23.52 -2.18 -10.30
C LEU A 118 -23.37 -2.54 -8.81
N TRP A 119 -24.18 -3.49 -8.32
CA TRP A 119 -24.16 -3.86 -6.91
C TRP A 119 -22.89 -4.61 -6.53
N GLY A 120 -22.34 -5.42 -7.44
CA GLY A 120 -21.02 -6.04 -7.27
C GLY A 120 -19.93 -5.00 -7.09
N SER A 121 -19.95 -3.88 -7.84
CA SER A 121 -19.00 -2.77 -7.64
C SER A 121 -19.16 -2.11 -6.27
N VAL A 122 -20.40 -1.82 -5.86
CA VAL A 122 -20.67 -1.15 -4.57
C VAL A 122 -20.22 -2.02 -3.41
N TYR A 123 -20.62 -3.29 -3.39
CA TYR A 123 -20.24 -4.20 -2.29
C TYR A 123 -18.74 -4.51 -2.29
N SER A 124 -18.12 -4.66 -3.46
CA SER A 124 -16.67 -4.84 -3.57
C SER A 124 -15.92 -3.62 -3.06
N LEU A 125 -16.36 -2.41 -3.41
CA LEU A 125 -15.72 -1.17 -2.96
C LEU A 125 -15.80 -1.04 -1.44
N LEU A 126 -16.99 -1.27 -0.86
CA LEU A 126 -17.18 -1.20 0.59
C LEU A 126 -16.36 -2.26 1.33
N GLY A 127 -16.37 -3.50 0.84
CA GLY A 127 -15.57 -4.60 1.41
C GLY A 127 -14.07 -4.34 1.29
N ALA A 128 -13.61 -3.88 0.11
CA ALA A 128 -12.21 -3.53 -0.10
C ALA A 128 -11.77 -2.39 0.81
N ASP A 129 -12.58 -1.33 0.93
CA ASP A 129 -12.22 -0.20 1.78
C ASP A 129 -12.20 -0.59 3.26
N ALA A 130 -13.17 -1.41 3.73
CA ALA A 130 -13.17 -1.96 5.08
C ALA A 130 -11.88 -2.77 5.35
N GLY A 131 -11.47 -3.65 4.44
CA GLY A 131 -10.22 -4.40 4.54
C GLY A 131 -8.98 -3.50 4.53
N ALA A 132 -9.00 -2.45 3.70
CA ALA A 132 -7.95 -1.46 3.65
C ALA A 132 -7.80 -0.71 4.99
N LEU A 133 -8.92 -0.34 5.61
CA LEU A 133 -8.94 0.31 6.92
C LEU A 133 -8.43 -0.59 8.05
N ILE A 134 -8.79 -1.88 8.03
CA ILE A 134 -8.27 -2.87 8.98
C ILE A 134 -6.75 -2.97 8.85
N ALA A 135 -6.23 -3.13 7.64
CA ALA A 135 -4.79 -3.22 7.39
C ALA A 135 -4.06 -1.90 7.71
N PHE A 136 -4.68 -0.75 7.41
CA PHE A 136 -4.18 0.56 7.81
C PHE A 136 -4.09 0.69 9.33
N ALA A 137 -5.15 0.33 10.06
CA ALA A 137 -5.16 0.35 11.52
C ALA A 137 -4.09 -0.61 12.10
N ALA A 138 -3.93 -1.79 11.51
CA ALA A 138 -2.87 -2.72 11.87
C ALA A 138 -1.48 -2.09 11.66
N GLY A 139 -1.22 -1.46 10.52
CA GLY A 139 0.04 -0.75 10.27
C GLY A 139 0.29 0.39 11.27
N ARG A 140 -0.75 1.13 11.64
CA ARG A 140 -0.68 2.19 12.66
C ARG A 140 -0.35 1.63 14.04
N PHE A 141 -0.96 0.51 14.40
CA PHE A 141 -0.74 -0.17 15.69
C PHE A 141 0.64 -0.85 15.75
N LEU A 142 1.05 -1.54 14.70
CA LEU A 142 2.33 -2.24 14.62
C LEU A 142 3.51 -1.27 14.65
N GLY A 143 3.32 -0.07 14.10
CA GLY A 143 4.31 0.98 14.06
C GLY A 143 5.30 0.85 12.89
N ARG A 144 6.02 1.95 12.66
CA ARG A 144 6.89 2.13 11.50
C ARG A 144 8.00 1.07 11.42
N SER A 145 8.73 0.85 12.50
CA SER A 145 9.86 -0.08 12.53
C SER A 145 9.48 -1.52 12.20
N PHE A 146 8.31 -1.97 12.68
CA PHE A 146 7.81 -3.31 12.37
C PHE A 146 7.41 -3.43 10.90
N VAL A 147 6.70 -2.44 10.36
CA VAL A 147 6.25 -2.44 8.97
C VAL A 147 7.44 -2.36 8.01
N GLU A 148 8.46 -1.53 8.30
CA GLU A 148 9.70 -1.46 7.52
C GLU A 148 10.42 -2.81 7.47
N HIS A 149 10.44 -3.54 8.58
CA HIS A 149 11.04 -4.87 8.63
C HIS A 149 10.27 -5.90 7.79
N LEU A 150 8.95 -5.79 7.77
CA LEU A 150 8.07 -6.71 7.02
C LEU A 150 8.11 -6.46 5.51
N VAL A 151 8.13 -5.19 5.08
CA VAL A 151 8.02 -4.79 3.66
C VAL A 151 9.38 -4.49 3.03
N GLY A 152 10.42 -4.33 3.83
CA GLY A 152 11.80 -4.07 3.42
C GLY A 152 12.13 -2.59 3.20
N ALA A 153 13.42 -2.28 3.29
CA ALA A 153 13.96 -0.91 3.24
C ALA A 153 13.66 -0.13 1.93
N ARG A 154 13.33 -0.85 0.83
CA ARG A 154 12.98 -0.19 -0.44
C ARG A 154 11.77 0.73 -0.34
N PHE A 155 10.91 0.53 0.64
CA PHE A 155 9.69 1.32 0.86
C PHE A 155 9.88 2.55 1.76
N GLU A 156 11.07 2.79 2.29
CA GLU A 156 11.36 3.95 3.14
C GLU A 156 11.10 5.28 2.43
N LYS A 157 11.53 5.39 1.17
CA LYS A 157 11.27 6.58 0.33
C LYS A 157 9.76 6.81 0.14
N LEU A 158 9.00 5.73 -0.05
CA LEU A 158 7.55 5.80 -0.20
C LEU A 158 6.88 6.28 1.09
N LEU A 159 7.30 5.77 2.25
CA LEU A 159 6.82 6.23 3.56
C LEU A 159 7.00 7.74 3.74
N ALA A 160 8.18 8.26 3.39
CA ALA A 160 8.48 9.69 3.47
C ALA A 160 7.61 10.52 2.51
N GLN A 161 7.35 10.01 1.31
CA GLN A 161 6.50 10.66 0.32
C GLN A 161 5.02 10.68 0.76
N ILE A 162 4.51 9.55 1.27
CA ILE A 162 3.14 9.46 1.82
C ILE A 162 2.97 10.48 2.95
N GLY A 163 3.98 10.71 3.78
CA GLY A 163 3.94 11.73 4.82
C GLY A 163 3.76 13.17 4.32
N ARG A 164 4.26 13.48 3.12
CA ARG A 164 4.21 14.83 2.53
C ARG A 164 2.97 15.08 1.67
N HIS A 165 2.57 14.09 0.87
CA HIS A 165 1.50 14.20 -0.14
C HIS A 165 0.57 12.98 -0.09
N GLY A 166 0.14 12.59 1.10
CA GLY A 166 -0.51 11.32 1.38
C GLY A 166 -1.72 11.03 0.50
N PHE A 167 -2.66 11.97 0.39
CA PHE A 167 -3.85 11.79 -0.45
C PHE A 167 -3.47 11.49 -1.91
N GLN A 168 -2.62 12.32 -2.52
CA GLN A 168 -2.26 12.19 -3.94
C GLN A 168 -1.55 10.86 -4.21
N ILE A 169 -0.61 10.49 -3.35
CA ILE A 169 0.18 9.28 -3.53
C ILE A 169 -0.69 8.04 -3.39
N ILE A 170 -1.53 7.97 -2.34
CA ILE A 170 -2.44 6.84 -2.16
C ILE A 170 -3.42 6.75 -3.35
N PHE A 171 -3.99 7.88 -3.76
CA PHE A 171 -4.90 7.94 -4.91
C PHE A 171 -4.25 7.39 -6.18
N TYR A 172 -3.04 7.86 -6.55
CA TYR A 172 -2.35 7.37 -7.74
C TYR A 172 -1.95 5.90 -7.63
N LEU A 173 -1.51 5.44 -6.47
CA LEU A 173 -1.17 4.02 -6.25
C LEU A 173 -2.40 3.09 -6.26
N ARG A 174 -3.60 3.63 -6.04
CA ARG A 174 -4.86 2.88 -6.23
C ARG A 174 -5.26 2.80 -7.70
N LEU A 175 -5.05 3.88 -8.45
CA LEU A 175 -5.33 3.89 -9.90
C LEU A 175 -4.39 2.97 -10.66
N VAL A 176 -3.11 2.93 -10.27
CA VAL A 176 -2.10 2.08 -10.90
C VAL A 176 -1.55 1.12 -9.83
N PRO A 177 -1.97 -0.15 -9.83
CA PRO A 177 -1.62 -1.12 -8.79
C PRO A 177 -0.16 -1.59 -8.90
N LEU A 178 0.78 -0.70 -8.55
CA LEU A 178 2.22 -0.98 -8.54
C LEU A 178 2.67 -1.71 -7.28
N ILE A 179 1.91 -1.61 -6.21
CA ILE A 179 2.24 -2.14 -4.89
C ILE A 179 1.15 -3.12 -4.47
N PRO A 180 1.51 -4.27 -3.87
CA PRO A 180 0.54 -5.19 -3.30
C PRO A 180 -0.39 -4.47 -2.32
N TYR A 181 -1.68 -4.77 -2.42
CA TYR A 181 -2.75 -4.11 -1.67
C TYR A 181 -2.46 -4.00 -0.16
N ASN A 182 -2.09 -5.12 0.48
CA ASN A 182 -1.81 -5.13 1.92
C ASN A 182 -0.55 -4.35 2.29
N ALA A 183 0.50 -4.41 1.45
CA ALA A 183 1.71 -3.64 1.69
C ALA A 183 1.42 -2.14 1.68
N LEU A 184 0.63 -1.66 0.71
CA LEU A 184 0.24 -0.25 0.63
C LEU A 184 -0.55 0.18 1.88
N ASN A 185 -1.50 -0.63 2.34
CA ASN A 185 -2.34 -0.31 3.48
C ASN A 185 -1.53 -0.27 4.79
N LEU A 186 -0.65 -1.25 5.00
CA LEU A 186 0.25 -1.29 6.16
C LEU A 186 1.22 -0.11 6.17
N LEU A 187 1.82 0.20 5.01
CA LEU A 187 2.73 1.34 4.85
C LEU A 187 2.03 2.67 5.12
N ALA A 188 0.83 2.85 4.57
CA ALA A 188 0.03 4.04 4.83
C ALA A 188 -0.29 4.17 6.32
N GLY A 189 -0.65 3.06 6.98
CA GLY A 189 -0.89 3.02 8.43
C GLY A 189 0.33 3.41 9.24
N ALA A 190 1.52 2.94 8.86
CA ALA A 190 2.80 3.26 9.51
C ALA A 190 3.33 4.66 9.20
N SER A 191 2.77 5.34 8.19
CA SER A 191 3.14 6.69 7.78
C SER A 191 2.38 7.76 8.58
N PRO A 192 2.83 9.04 8.57
CA PRO A 192 2.13 10.13 9.23
C PRO A 192 0.89 10.64 8.47
N ILE A 193 0.37 9.91 7.47
CA ILE A 193 -0.85 10.30 6.75
C ILE A 193 -2.05 10.39 7.68
N THR A 194 -2.94 11.35 7.43
CA THR A 194 -4.20 11.44 8.18
C THR A 194 -5.16 10.33 7.74
N PHE A 195 -5.99 9.87 8.68
CA PHE A 195 -7.03 8.87 8.37
C PHE A 195 -7.96 9.35 7.25
N ARG A 196 -8.34 10.64 7.26
CA ARG A 196 -9.24 11.22 6.26
C ARG A 196 -8.65 11.19 4.85
N ASP A 197 -7.37 11.59 4.71
CA ASP A 197 -6.68 11.58 3.42
C ASP A 197 -6.55 10.17 2.89
N TYR A 198 -6.19 9.22 3.74
CA TYR A 198 -6.10 7.82 3.37
C TYR A 198 -7.46 7.24 2.93
N PHE A 199 -8.52 7.48 3.72
CA PHE A 199 -9.87 6.98 3.44
C PHE A 199 -10.38 7.47 2.08
N TRP A 200 -10.39 8.78 1.87
CA TRP A 200 -10.91 9.34 0.63
C TRP A 200 -10.06 9.03 -0.58
N ALA A 201 -8.73 9.03 -0.44
CA ALA A 201 -7.84 8.64 -1.51
C ALA A 201 -8.04 7.17 -1.92
N SER A 202 -8.22 6.27 -0.94
CA SER A 202 -8.50 4.84 -1.18
C SER A 202 -9.87 4.65 -1.81
N MET A 203 -10.92 5.21 -1.20
CA MET A 203 -12.29 5.09 -1.68
C MET A 203 -12.40 5.53 -3.15
N ILE A 204 -11.96 6.76 -3.46
CA ILE A 204 -12.08 7.31 -4.81
C ILE A 204 -11.12 6.61 -5.78
N GLY A 205 -9.89 6.30 -5.35
CA GLY A 205 -8.89 5.67 -6.19
C GLY A 205 -9.21 4.24 -6.60
N MET A 206 -9.96 3.49 -5.78
CA MET A 206 -10.39 2.12 -6.10
C MET A 206 -11.59 2.06 -7.04
N VAL A 207 -12.42 3.13 -7.14
CA VAL A 207 -13.66 3.12 -7.94
C VAL A 207 -13.45 2.65 -9.39
N PRO A 208 -12.52 3.22 -10.17
CA PRO A 208 -12.40 2.83 -11.59
C PRO A 208 -12.06 1.35 -11.77
N GLY A 209 -11.09 0.85 -11.00
CA GLY A 209 -10.68 -0.56 -11.05
C GLY A 209 -11.81 -1.49 -10.61
N THR A 210 -12.51 -1.14 -9.54
CA THR A 210 -13.62 -1.93 -9.01
C THR A 210 -14.78 -2.04 -10.01
N ILE A 211 -15.15 -0.93 -10.66
CA ILE A 211 -16.19 -0.94 -11.71
C ILE A 211 -15.77 -1.83 -12.88
N LEU A 212 -14.53 -1.72 -13.35
CA LEU A 212 -14.03 -2.52 -14.48
C LEU A 212 -14.03 -4.02 -14.19
N PHE A 213 -13.53 -4.42 -13.01
CA PHE A 213 -13.48 -5.84 -12.64
C PHE A 213 -14.86 -6.40 -12.30
N ALA A 214 -15.75 -5.63 -11.67
CA ALA A 214 -17.13 -6.07 -11.44
C ALA A 214 -17.91 -6.19 -12.74
N PHE A 215 -17.71 -5.26 -13.69
CA PHE A 215 -18.30 -5.34 -15.02
C PHE A 215 -17.81 -6.56 -15.79
N LEU A 216 -16.52 -6.88 -15.70
CA LEU A 216 -15.97 -8.13 -16.26
C LEU A 216 -16.62 -9.35 -15.61
N GLY A 217 -16.78 -9.36 -14.28
CA GLY A 217 -17.42 -10.44 -13.54
C GLY A 217 -18.87 -10.68 -14.00
N ASP A 218 -19.65 -9.62 -14.13
CA ASP A 218 -21.03 -9.70 -14.65
C ASP A 218 -21.05 -10.21 -16.10
N ALA A 219 -20.12 -9.78 -16.94
CA ALA A 219 -20.02 -10.20 -18.32
C ALA A 219 -19.57 -11.65 -18.53
N LEU A 220 -18.96 -12.30 -17.52
CA LEU A 220 -18.56 -13.73 -17.56
C LEU A 220 -19.74 -14.68 -17.75
N TRP A 221 -20.97 -14.27 -17.45
CA TRP A 221 -22.17 -15.06 -17.74
C TRP A 221 -22.42 -15.20 -19.24
N HIS A 222 -21.91 -14.27 -20.03
CA HIS A 222 -22.06 -14.24 -21.49
C HIS A 222 -20.71 -13.96 -22.16
N PRO A 223 -19.75 -14.91 -22.13
CA PRO A 223 -18.38 -14.68 -22.57
C PRO A 223 -18.21 -14.39 -24.06
N THR A 224 -19.27 -14.63 -24.86
CA THR A 224 -19.32 -14.28 -26.28
C THR A 224 -19.99 -12.93 -26.55
N SER A 225 -20.47 -12.24 -25.48
CA SER A 225 -21.17 -10.96 -25.64
C SER A 225 -20.22 -9.81 -25.94
N PRO A 226 -20.67 -8.77 -26.67
CA PRO A 226 -19.88 -7.56 -26.86
C PRO A 226 -19.46 -6.90 -25.54
N ARG A 227 -20.24 -7.05 -24.48
CA ARG A 227 -19.94 -6.52 -23.14
C ARG A 227 -18.69 -7.15 -22.53
N PHE A 228 -18.50 -8.46 -22.72
CA PHE A 228 -17.31 -9.16 -22.24
C PHE A 228 -16.04 -8.65 -22.93
N PHE A 229 -16.07 -8.54 -24.26
CA PHE A 229 -14.94 -8.00 -25.01
C PHE A 229 -14.66 -6.53 -24.70
N LEU A 230 -15.70 -5.74 -24.47
CA LEU A 230 -15.57 -4.35 -24.04
C LEU A 230 -14.90 -4.26 -22.65
N ALA A 231 -15.33 -5.08 -21.68
CA ALA A 231 -14.71 -5.11 -20.36
C ALA A 231 -13.23 -5.46 -20.43
N LEU A 232 -12.90 -6.49 -21.20
CA LEU A 232 -11.52 -6.93 -21.41
C LEU A 232 -10.67 -5.85 -22.09
N ALA A 233 -11.21 -5.20 -23.13
CA ALA A 233 -10.53 -4.11 -23.83
C ALA A 233 -10.26 -2.92 -22.90
N LEU A 234 -11.24 -2.51 -22.08
CA LEU A 234 -11.07 -1.42 -21.12
C LEU A 234 -10.00 -1.74 -20.08
N ILE A 235 -9.97 -2.97 -19.56
CA ILE A 235 -8.93 -3.42 -18.62
C ILE A 235 -7.56 -3.34 -19.30
N MET A 236 -7.42 -3.86 -20.52
CA MET A 236 -6.17 -3.81 -21.27
C MET A 236 -5.70 -2.37 -21.53
N VAL A 237 -6.62 -1.46 -21.88
CA VAL A 237 -6.31 -0.04 -22.06
C VAL A 237 -5.84 0.60 -20.76
N CYS A 238 -6.49 0.30 -19.63
CA CYS A 238 -6.07 0.81 -18.32
C CYS A 238 -4.65 0.32 -17.95
N PHE A 239 -4.37 -0.98 -18.14
CA PHE A 239 -3.02 -1.51 -17.89
C PHE A 239 -1.97 -0.93 -18.82
N ALA A 240 -2.27 -0.84 -20.13
CA ALA A 240 -1.37 -0.25 -21.11
C ALA A 240 -1.12 1.24 -20.81
N GLY A 241 -2.17 1.99 -20.44
CA GLY A 241 -2.06 3.39 -20.05
C GLY A 241 -1.20 3.58 -18.79
N GLY A 242 -1.38 2.73 -17.78
CA GLY A 242 -0.56 2.72 -16.56
C GLY A 242 0.91 2.43 -16.85
N GLU A 243 1.19 1.43 -17.69
CA GLU A 243 2.55 1.10 -18.10
C GLU A 243 3.19 2.23 -18.93
N LEU A 244 2.43 2.86 -19.83
CA LEU A 244 2.92 4.00 -20.61
C LEU A 244 3.21 5.21 -19.74
N ALA A 245 2.35 5.51 -18.75
CA ALA A 245 2.57 6.58 -17.79
C ALA A 245 3.82 6.32 -16.94
N ARG A 246 4.05 5.06 -16.55
CA ARG A 246 5.27 4.63 -15.88
C ARG A 246 6.51 4.86 -16.73
N ARG A 247 6.48 4.44 -17.99
CA ARG A 247 7.62 4.62 -18.93
C ARG A 247 7.93 6.09 -19.22
N ARG A 248 6.93 6.97 -19.19
CA ARG A 248 7.11 8.40 -19.39
C ARG A 248 7.56 9.14 -18.13
N GLY A 249 7.80 8.45 -17.01
CA GLY A 249 8.25 9.04 -15.74
C GLY A 249 7.20 9.89 -15.04
N TRP A 250 5.92 9.76 -15.40
CA TRP A 250 4.82 10.46 -14.72
C TRP A 250 4.47 9.83 -13.37
N LEU A 251 4.91 8.60 -13.17
CA LEU A 251 4.75 7.88 -11.92
C LEU A 251 6.12 7.68 -11.27
N PRO A 252 6.23 7.76 -9.93
CA PRO A 252 7.48 7.51 -9.22
C PRO A 252 7.98 6.11 -9.57
N SER A 253 9.22 6.05 -10.06
CA SER A 253 9.91 4.78 -10.32
C SER A 253 10.12 4.06 -8.98
N SER A 254 9.65 2.83 -8.91
CA SER A 254 9.87 1.90 -7.79
C SER A 254 11.34 1.54 -7.62
#